data_44cc8210aedad7456b0068ecb73bbb7d
#
_entry.id   44cc8210aedad7456b0068ecb73bbb7d
#
_cell.length_a   1.000
_cell.length_b   1.000
_cell.length_c   1.000
_cell.angle_alpha   90.00
_cell.angle_beta   90.00
_cell.angle_gamma   90.00
#
_symmetry.space_group_name_H-M   'P 1'
#
loop_
_entity.id
_entity.type
_entity.pdbx_description
1 polymer ?
#
loop_
_entity_poly.entity_id
_entity_poly.type
_entity_poly.pdbx_seq_one_letter_code
_entity_poly.pdbx_strand_id
1 'polypeptide(L)'
;MNAEITRFFEVLESYEHLLHAETQAIAAKDIDLVEEILAKKDLCMADLLTSKENLGSDPREDAKINSLIDKVIELQQRNYSIFSSLVEDQRNKKSGKSINSSPNKYNKLRQTYLDMDKSRISNLWD
;
A
#
# COMPACT_ATOMS: atom_id res chain seq x y z
N MET A 1 10.31 -7.46 24.33
CA MET A 1 10.44 -7.40 22.85
C MET A 1 11.90 -7.12 22.52
N ASN A 2 12.51 -7.91 21.64
CA ASN A 2 13.90 -7.65 21.27
C ASN A 2 13.97 -6.52 20.24
N ALA A 3 15.19 -6.05 19.95
CA ALA A 3 15.38 -4.89 19.07
C ALA A 3 14.87 -5.15 17.66
N GLU A 4 15.05 -6.36 17.15
CA GLU A 4 14.62 -6.70 15.80
C GLU A 4 13.10 -6.72 15.68
N ILE A 5 12.41 -7.23 16.68
CA ILE A 5 10.95 -7.24 16.70
C ILE A 5 10.42 -5.82 16.80
N THR A 6 11.02 -5.00 17.66
CA THR A 6 10.63 -3.59 17.80
C THR A 6 10.79 -2.86 16.48
N ARG A 7 11.93 -3.07 15.80
CA ARG A 7 12.18 -2.44 14.50
C ARG A 7 11.14 -2.84 13.46
N PHE A 8 10.85 -4.15 13.38
CA PHE A 8 9.83 -4.63 12.44
C PHE A 8 8.48 -4.00 12.72
N PHE A 9 8.10 -3.93 13.99
CA PHE A 9 6.83 -3.33 14.40
C PHE A 9 6.76 -1.86 13.99
N GLU A 10 7.83 -1.10 14.23
CA GLU A 10 7.87 0.32 13.88
C GLU A 10 7.76 0.54 12.37
N VAL A 11 8.44 -0.28 11.58
CA VAL A 11 8.35 -0.15 10.12
C VAL A 11 6.95 -0.52 9.64
N LEU A 12 6.36 -1.54 10.25
CA LEU A 12 4.99 -1.94 9.91
C LEU A 12 3.98 -0.84 10.25
N GLU A 13 4.16 -0.16 11.38
CA GLU A 13 3.33 1.00 11.73
C GLU A 13 3.49 2.13 10.72
N SER A 14 4.71 2.37 10.25
CA SER A 14 4.96 3.37 9.22
C SER A 14 4.22 3.04 7.94
N TYR A 15 4.20 1.77 7.57
CA TYR A 15 3.45 1.32 6.39
C TYR A 15 1.95 1.55 6.59
N GLU A 16 1.43 1.27 7.77
CA GLU A 16 0.03 1.53 8.09
C GLU A 16 -0.31 3.01 7.92
N HIS A 17 0.56 3.90 8.40
CA HIS A 17 0.34 5.33 8.26
C HIS A 17 0.28 5.75 6.79
N LEU A 18 1.13 5.16 5.96
CA LEU A 18 1.10 5.42 4.53
C LEU A 18 -0.20 4.95 3.90
N LEU A 19 -0.74 3.82 4.36
CA LEU A 19 -2.02 3.32 3.88
C LEU A 19 -3.17 4.28 4.21
N HIS A 20 -3.16 4.86 5.40
CA HIS A 20 -4.17 5.84 5.76
C HIS A 20 -4.05 7.12 4.93
N ALA A 21 -2.83 7.58 4.69
CA ALA A 21 -2.60 8.74 3.83
C ALA A 21 -3.07 8.45 2.40
N GLU A 22 -2.80 7.24 1.93
CA GLU A 22 -3.24 6.81 0.61
C GLU A 22 -4.76 6.82 0.49
N THR A 23 -5.46 6.33 1.52
CA THR A 23 -6.92 6.35 1.54
C THR A 23 -7.45 7.76 1.35
N GLN A 24 -6.86 8.72 2.06
CA GLN A 24 -7.29 10.11 1.98
C GLN A 24 -6.99 10.73 0.60
N ALA A 25 -5.82 10.41 0.04
CA ALA A 25 -5.43 10.91 -1.27
C ALA A 25 -6.38 10.38 -2.35
N ILE A 26 -6.75 9.11 -2.28
CA ILE A 26 -7.68 8.52 -3.23
C ILE A 26 -9.05 9.17 -3.09
N ALA A 27 -9.52 9.35 -1.86
CA ALA A 27 -10.81 10.00 -1.62
C ALA A 27 -10.85 11.43 -2.16
N ALA A 28 -9.73 12.13 -2.09
CA ALA A 28 -9.60 13.49 -2.62
C ALA A 28 -9.36 13.52 -4.13
N LYS A 29 -9.16 12.35 -4.74
CA LYS A 29 -8.84 12.21 -6.16
C LYS A 29 -7.55 12.95 -6.53
N ASP A 30 -6.64 13.02 -5.57
CA ASP A 30 -5.35 13.67 -5.76
C ASP A 30 -4.33 12.65 -6.27
N ILE A 31 -4.32 12.46 -7.57
CA ILE A 31 -3.51 11.41 -8.21
C ILE A 31 -2.01 11.63 -8.01
N ASP A 32 -1.57 12.88 -8.03
CA ASP A 32 -0.17 13.17 -7.81
C ASP A 32 0.27 12.76 -6.41
N LEU A 33 -0.58 12.98 -5.43
CA LEU A 33 -0.29 12.58 -4.06
C LEU A 33 -0.33 11.05 -3.92
N VAL A 34 -1.27 10.39 -4.59
CA VAL A 34 -1.30 8.92 -4.61
C VAL A 34 0.01 8.37 -5.15
N GLU A 35 0.50 8.94 -6.24
CA GLU A 35 1.77 8.51 -6.85
C GLU A 35 2.93 8.68 -5.87
N GLU A 36 2.98 9.82 -5.18
CA GLU A 36 4.02 10.10 -4.19
C GLU A 36 3.97 9.09 -3.04
N ILE A 37 2.77 8.79 -2.55
CA ILE A 37 2.59 7.84 -1.46
C ILE A 37 3.00 6.43 -1.90
N LEU A 38 2.67 6.03 -3.12
CA LEU A 38 3.08 4.73 -3.64
C LEU A 38 4.60 4.58 -3.67
N ALA A 39 5.31 5.64 -4.02
CA ALA A 39 6.77 5.62 -3.99
C ALA A 39 7.28 5.43 -2.56
N LYS A 40 6.67 6.09 -1.60
CA LYS A 40 7.02 5.93 -0.19
C LYS A 40 6.70 4.54 0.33
N LYS A 41 5.58 3.97 -0.10
CA LYS A 41 5.20 2.61 0.26
C LYS A 41 6.22 1.61 -0.26
N ASP A 42 6.74 1.83 -1.46
CA ASP A 42 7.73 0.94 -2.04
C ASP A 42 9.01 0.93 -1.21
N LEU A 43 9.47 2.09 -0.77
CA LEU A 43 10.63 2.19 0.09
C LEU A 43 10.38 1.54 1.45
N CYS A 44 9.22 1.78 2.01
CA CYS A 44 8.84 1.20 3.30
C CYS A 44 8.75 -0.33 3.21
N MET A 45 8.25 -0.84 2.09
CA MET A 45 8.18 -2.29 1.85
C MET A 45 9.57 -2.91 1.82
N ALA A 46 10.54 -2.23 1.22
CA ALA A 46 11.92 -2.71 1.21
C ALA A 46 12.46 -2.80 2.66
N ASP A 47 12.17 -1.81 3.48
CA ASP A 47 12.54 -1.83 4.89
C ASP A 47 11.85 -2.97 5.65
N LEU A 48 10.58 -3.22 5.34
CA LEU A 48 9.85 -4.32 5.97
C LEU A 48 10.49 -5.67 5.64
N LEU A 49 10.85 -5.88 4.39
CA LEU A 49 11.48 -7.13 3.96
C LEU A 49 12.82 -7.34 4.66
N THR A 50 13.62 -6.28 4.74
CA THR A 50 14.91 -6.34 5.42
C THR A 50 14.71 -6.63 6.91
N SER A 51 13.76 -5.96 7.55
CA SER A 51 13.47 -6.15 8.97
C SER A 51 12.96 -7.56 9.25
N LYS A 52 12.15 -8.10 8.34
CA LYS A 52 11.65 -9.47 8.46
C LYS A 52 12.80 -10.48 8.40
N GLU A 53 13.73 -10.28 7.47
CA GLU A 53 14.89 -11.16 7.33
C GLU A 53 15.73 -11.20 8.61
N ASN A 54 15.77 -10.09 9.34
CA ASN A 54 16.56 -10.00 10.57
C ASN A 54 15.86 -10.60 11.79
N LEU A 55 14.59 -10.99 11.68
CA LEU A 55 13.84 -11.47 12.82
C LEU A 55 14.27 -12.85 13.34
N GLY A 56 14.62 -13.75 12.45
CA GLY A 56 14.95 -15.10 12.82
C GLY A 56 13.75 -15.94 13.28
N SER A 57 12.56 -15.39 13.26
CA SER A 57 11.33 -16.08 13.64
C SER A 57 10.17 -15.52 12.84
N ASP A 58 9.02 -16.19 12.89
CA ASP A 58 7.83 -15.74 12.18
C ASP A 58 7.26 -14.51 12.89
N PRO A 59 7.12 -13.37 12.20
CA PRO A 59 6.56 -12.17 12.82
C PRO A 59 5.14 -12.38 13.37
N ARG A 60 4.39 -13.33 12.82
CA ARG A 60 3.03 -13.59 13.29
C ARG A 60 2.98 -14.28 14.66
N GLU A 61 4.11 -14.72 15.17
CA GLU A 61 4.17 -15.28 16.53
C GLU A 61 3.94 -14.22 17.60
N ASP A 62 4.24 -12.96 17.31
CA ASP A 62 3.92 -11.86 18.21
C ASP A 62 2.49 -11.42 17.98
N ALA A 63 1.67 -11.43 19.04
CA ALA A 63 0.25 -11.14 18.92
C ALA A 63 -0.04 -9.73 18.39
N LYS A 64 0.74 -8.75 18.82
CA LYS A 64 0.54 -7.37 18.36
C LYS A 64 0.90 -7.22 16.90
N ILE A 65 1.99 -7.84 16.48
CA ILE A 65 2.44 -7.81 15.10
C ILE A 65 1.44 -8.56 14.23
N ASN A 66 0.97 -9.72 14.68
CA ASN A 66 0.00 -10.49 13.93
C ASN A 66 -1.28 -9.68 13.65
N SER A 67 -1.79 -8.99 14.67
CA SER A 67 -2.97 -8.13 14.51
C SER A 67 -2.72 -7.00 13.53
N LEU A 68 -1.54 -6.40 13.61
CA LEU A 68 -1.21 -5.28 12.72
C LEU A 68 -1.04 -5.74 11.28
N ILE A 69 -0.46 -6.92 11.07
CA ILE A 69 -0.34 -7.51 9.73
C ILE A 69 -1.73 -7.67 9.10
N ASP A 70 -2.67 -8.23 9.85
CA ASP A 70 -4.02 -8.43 9.35
C ASP A 70 -4.68 -7.10 9.00
N LYS A 71 -4.48 -6.08 9.82
CA LYS A 71 -5.01 -4.75 9.56
C LYS A 71 -4.39 -4.13 8.31
N VAL A 72 -3.08 -4.28 8.14
CA VAL A 72 -2.39 -3.76 6.95
C VAL A 72 -2.90 -4.43 5.68
N ILE A 73 -3.09 -5.75 5.71
CA ILE A 73 -3.64 -6.48 4.57
C ILE A 73 -5.03 -5.95 4.22
N GLU A 74 -5.88 -5.78 5.23
CA GLU A 74 -7.23 -5.29 5.03
C GLU A 74 -7.23 -3.88 4.44
N LEU A 75 -6.39 -2.99 4.96
CA LEU A 75 -6.27 -1.62 4.45
C LEU A 75 -5.77 -1.60 3.01
N GLN A 76 -4.79 -2.45 2.70
CA GLN A 76 -4.25 -2.54 1.35
C GLN A 76 -5.33 -2.98 0.36
N GLN A 77 -6.10 -3.98 0.73
CA GLN A 77 -7.19 -4.47 -0.12
C GLN A 77 -8.26 -3.40 -0.33
N ARG A 78 -8.60 -2.68 0.75
CA ARG A 78 -9.57 -1.60 0.66
C ARG A 78 -9.08 -0.50 -0.28
N ASN A 79 -7.82 -0.09 -0.13
CA ASN A 79 -7.26 0.96 -0.97
C ASN A 79 -7.22 0.53 -2.44
N TYR A 80 -6.88 -0.72 -2.70
CA TYR A 80 -6.95 -1.24 -4.05
C TYR A 80 -8.35 -1.11 -4.63
N SER A 81 -9.37 -1.50 -3.85
CA SER A 81 -10.75 -1.43 -4.29
C SER A 81 -11.21 -0.02 -4.58
N ILE A 82 -10.92 0.92 -3.68
CA ILE A 82 -11.37 2.31 -3.90
C ILE A 82 -10.62 2.97 -5.04
N PHE A 83 -9.35 2.63 -5.23
CA PHE A 83 -8.62 3.14 -6.38
C PHE A 83 -9.16 2.56 -7.69
N SER A 84 -9.48 1.27 -7.71
CA SER A 84 -10.09 0.63 -8.87
C SER A 84 -11.41 1.28 -9.24
N SER A 85 -12.22 1.62 -8.23
CA SER A 85 -13.48 2.34 -8.47
C SER A 85 -13.24 3.72 -9.05
N LEU A 86 -12.21 4.41 -8.58
CA LEU A 86 -11.85 5.71 -9.12
C LEU A 86 -11.46 5.61 -10.60
N VAL A 87 -10.66 4.61 -10.95
CA VAL A 87 -10.26 4.40 -12.34
C VAL A 87 -11.48 4.10 -13.21
N GLU A 88 -12.38 3.27 -12.70
CA GLU A 88 -13.61 2.93 -13.43
C GLU A 88 -14.47 4.16 -13.67
N ASP A 89 -14.63 5.01 -12.65
CA ASP A 89 -15.38 6.25 -12.79
C ASP A 89 -14.76 7.15 -13.84
N GLN A 90 -13.45 7.23 -13.90
CA GLN A 90 -12.77 8.06 -14.89
C GLN A 90 -12.99 7.52 -16.30
N ARG A 91 -13.02 6.23 -16.47
CA ARG A 91 -13.32 5.61 -17.76
C ARG A 91 -14.72 5.93 -18.22
N ASN A 92 -15.68 5.88 -17.30
CA ASN A 92 -17.07 6.14 -17.60
C ASN A 92 -17.32 7.61 -17.93
N LYS A 93 -16.49 8.50 -17.43
CA LYS A 93 -16.63 9.94 -17.65
C LYS A 93 -15.83 10.45 -18.83
N LYS A 94 -15.18 9.57 -19.55
CA LYS A 94 -14.29 9.97 -20.64
C LYS A 94 -14.99 10.69 -21.77
N SER A 95 -16.31 10.63 -21.79
CA SER A 95 -17.09 11.15 -22.89
C SER A 95 -16.99 12.66 -23.04
N GLY A 96 -15.98 13.23 -22.63
CA GLY A 96 -15.85 14.54 -23.06
C GLY A 96 -15.23 15.53 -22.15
N LYS A 97 -15.02 15.18 -20.98
CA LYS A 97 -14.38 16.13 -20.11
C LYS A 97 -12.93 15.77 -19.91
N SER A 98 -12.08 16.66 -20.29
CA SER A 98 -10.69 16.48 -19.98
C SER A 98 -10.55 16.51 -18.47
N ILE A 99 -9.81 15.57 -17.99
CA ILE A 99 -9.50 15.50 -16.59
C ILE A 99 -8.09 16.03 -16.43
N ASN A 100 -7.82 16.59 -15.29
CA ASN A 100 -6.52 17.16 -15.03
C ASN A 100 -5.40 16.12 -15.09
N SER A 101 -5.72 14.85 -14.90
CA SER A 101 -4.76 13.77 -14.99
C SER A 101 -4.95 13.00 -16.28
N SER A 102 -3.87 12.61 -16.93
CA SER A 102 -3.96 11.85 -18.17
C SER A 102 -4.41 10.42 -17.87
N PRO A 103 -5.14 9.79 -18.81
CA PRO A 103 -5.54 8.39 -18.67
C PRO A 103 -4.35 7.45 -18.45
N ASN A 104 -3.20 7.78 -19.04
CA ASN A 104 -2.00 6.97 -18.87
C ASN A 104 -1.52 6.94 -17.44
N LYS A 105 -1.70 8.02 -16.72
CA LYS A 105 -1.29 8.08 -15.32
C LYS A 105 -2.10 7.12 -14.46
N TYR A 106 -3.41 7.08 -14.66
CA TYR A 106 -4.26 6.13 -13.95
C TYR A 106 -3.89 4.69 -14.27
N ASN A 107 -3.63 4.39 -15.54
CA ASN A 107 -3.24 3.05 -15.95
C ASN A 107 -1.91 2.65 -15.34
N LYS A 108 -0.96 3.57 -15.30
CA LYS A 108 0.34 3.31 -14.69
C LYS A 108 0.22 3.00 -13.21
N LEU A 109 -0.57 3.78 -12.49
CA LEU A 109 -0.79 3.56 -11.07
C LEU A 109 -1.53 2.25 -10.82
N ARG A 110 -2.51 1.94 -11.66
CA ARG A 110 -3.23 0.68 -11.56
C ARG A 110 -2.28 -0.50 -11.69
N GLN A 111 -1.34 -0.44 -12.63
CA GLN A 111 -0.35 -1.47 -12.80
C GLN A 111 0.55 -1.59 -11.58
N THR A 112 0.93 -0.47 -10.98
CA THR A 112 1.73 -0.45 -9.77
C THR A 112 0.99 -1.17 -8.63
N TYR A 113 -0.30 -0.91 -8.46
CA TYR A 113 -1.11 -1.59 -7.44
C TYR A 113 -1.14 -3.10 -7.67
N LEU A 114 -1.33 -3.52 -8.92
CA LEU A 114 -1.36 -4.95 -9.24
C LEU A 114 -0.02 -5.62 -8.94
N ASP A 115 1.08 -4.97 -9.28
CA ASP A 115 2.41 -5.51 -9.03
C ASP A 115 2.69 -5.64 -7.54
N MET A 116 2.32 -4.64 -6.76
CA MET A 116 2.50 -4.69 -5.31
C MET A 116 1.69 -5.81 -4.68
N ASP A 117 0.46 -6.00 -5.15
CA ASP A 117 -0.42 -7.02 -4.61
C ASP A 117 0.10 -8.43 -4.90
N LYS A 118 0.64 -8.64 -6.09
CA LYS A 118 1.01 -9.99 -6.53
C LYS A 118 2.35 -10.47 -6.05
N SER A 119 3.34 -9.59 -5.93
CA SER A 119 4.71 -10.07 -5.73
C SER A 119 5.27 -9.80 -4.35
N ARG A 120 5.05 -8.63 -3.81
CA ARG A 120 5.73 -8.24 -2.57
C ARG A 120 4.95 -8.58 -1.32
N ILE A 121 3.65 -8.34 -1.36
CA ILE A 121 2.82 -8.56 -0.18
C ILE A 121 2.69 -10.04 0.11
N SER A 122 2.48 -10.87 -0.92
CA SER A 122 2.43 -12.32 -0.73
C SER A 122 3.68 -12.85 -0.06
N ASN A 123 4.84 -12.42 -0.55
CA ASN A 123 6.12 -12.89 0.01
C ASN A 123 6.34 -12.44 1.44
N LEU A 124 5.78 -11.29 1.79
CA LEU A 124 5.95 -10.75 3.14
C LEU A 124 5.12 -11.50 4.17
N TRP A 125 3.91 -11.93 3.78
CA TRP A 125 2.95 -12.50 4.73
C TRP A 125 2.88 -14.02 4.72
N ASP A 126 3.40 -14.64 3.71
CA ASP A 126 3.49 -16.11 3.61
C ASP A 126 4.82 -16.64 4.23
#